data_e308954af432fe8f4c7af671d91d1938
#
_entry.id   e308954af432fe8f4c7af671d91d1938
#
_cell.length_a   1.000
_cell.length_b   1.000
_cell.length_c   1.000
_cell.angle_alpha   90.00
_cell.angle_beta   90.00
_cell.angle_gamma   90.00
#
_symmetry.space_group_name_H-M   'P 1'
#
loop_
_entity.id
_entity.type
_entity.pdbx_description
1 polymer ?
#
loop_
_entity_poly.entity_id
_entity_poly.type
_entity_poly.pdbx_seq_one_letter_code
_entity_poly.pdbx_strand_id
1 'polypeptide(L)'
;MISDASIANFAPVVEYMKSVPFDVSRTQLYSAAELYQGYSLEDGNYYDARIYQHYISTGKHTSSVNEAIARTLHDLAIYIALGEFFRSHHYLRCVGVMGGHALLRTDPMFRQIVYLGKRLTEQGLFMLSGGGPGAMEATHLGAWMAGRSDSQVEDALRIMSAAPDFKHPLWLKTALEVIAKYPQDRYESLGIPTWLYGHEPSTPFATHIAKFFDNSLRENNILTLPFGGVVYAPGSAGTIQEIFQDAVQNHYLSFGFSSPMIFLGCQFWNEEVPLYPLLQKMMQNGKYKNLIMRLTDDCDEVVEALLDFQEQTKANPENFNLK
;
A
#
# COMPACT_ATOMS: atom_id res chain seq x y z
N MET A 1 33.32 -4.86 -22.84
CA MET A 1 32.69 -4.23 -24.02
C MET A 1 31.56 -5.15 -24.50
N ILE A 2 30.32 -4.64 -24.54
CA ILE A 2 29.18 -5.36 -25.13
C ILE A 2 29.40 -5.33 -26.63
N SER A 3 29.46 -6.47 -27.30
CA SER A 3 29.71 -6.55 -28.77
C SER A 3 28.48 -6.04 -29.55
N ASP A 4 28.68 -5.47 -30.76
CA ASP A 4 27.59 -5.04 -31.64
C ASP A 4 26.56 -6.16 -31.93
N ALA A 5 27.02 -7.42 -31.94
CA ALA A 5 26.14 -8.59 -32.06
C ALA A 5 25.19 -8.77 -30.85
N SER A 6 25.59 -8.32 -29.65
CA SER A 6 24.74 -8.33 -28.45
C SER A 6 23.64 -7.27 -28.55
N ILE A 7 23.92 -6.11 -29.13
CA ILE A 7 22.96 -5.02 -29.30
C ILE A 7 21.92 -5.39 -30.39
N ALA A 8 22.32 -6.06 -31.45
CA ALA A 8 21.42 -6.52 -32.52
C ALA A 8 20.34 -7.50 -32.01
N ASN A 9 20.62 -8.25 -30.92
CA ASN A 9 19.65 -9.16 -30.28
C ASN A 9 18.56 -8.44 -29.45
N PHE A 10 18.70 -7.14 -29.16
CA PHE A 10 17.69 -6.39 -28.42
C PHE A 10 16.59 -5.76 -29.33
N ALA A 11 16.77 -5.69 -30.64
CA ALA A 11 15.79 -5.10 -31.53
C ALA A 11 14.39 -5.74 -31.43
N PRO A 12 14.25 -7.09 -31.38
CA PRO A 12 12.94 -7.74 -31.21
C PRO A 12 12.28 -7.39 -29.86
N VAL A 13 13.07 -7.24 -28.78
CA VAL A 13 12.59 -6.86 -27.44
C VAL A 13 12.06 -5.43 -27.46
N VAL A 14 12.80 -4.50 -28.07
CA VAL A 14 12.40 -3.09 -28.21
C VAL A 14 11.11 -2.95 -29.01
N GLU A 15 10.95 -3.71 -30.07
CA GLU A 15 9.72 -3.69 -30.87
C GLU A 15 8.55 -4.28 -30.09
N TYR A 16 8.77 -5.37 -29.36
CA TYR A 16 7.77 -5.95 -28.48
C TYR A 16 7.30 -4.97 -27.40
N MET A 17 8.22 -4.24 -26.76
CA MET A 17 7.90 -3.24 -25.73
C MET A 17 6.97 -2.13 -26.22
N LYS A 18 6.94 -1.82 -27.51
CA LYS A 18 6.00 -0.86 -28.10
C LYS A 18 4.58 -1.41 -28.21
N SER A 19 4.40 -2.73 -28.19
CA SER A 19 3.11 -3.40 -28.36
C SER A 19 2.38 -3.72 -27.05
N VAL A 20 3.07 -3.66 -25.92
CA VAL A 20 2.45 -3.95 -24.61
C VAL A 20 1.56 -2.80 -24.15
N PRO A 21 0.49 -3.07 -23.38
CA PRO A 21 -0.45 -2.04 -22.94
C PRO A 21 0.03 -1.20 -21.74
N PHE A 22 1.27 -1.35 -21.31
CA PHE A 22 1.87 -0.61 -20.19
C PHE A 22 3.17 0.08 -20.60
N ASP A 23 3.49 1.19 -19.95
CA ASP A 23 4.72 1.94 -20.21
C ASP A 23 5.90 1.33 -19.46
N VAL A 24 6.84 0.72 -20.20
CA VAL A 24 8.05 0.09 -19.64
C VAL A 24 9.13 1.10 -19.20
N SER A 25 8.96 2.36 -19.58
CA SER A 25 9.96 3.42 -19.35
C SER A 25 9.42 4.60 -18.55
N ARG A 26 8.33 4.38 -17.82
CA ARG A 26 7.68 5.45 -17.07
C ARG A 26 8.61 6.07 -16.02
N THR A 27 8.48 7.38 -15.84
CA THR A 27 9.32 8.16 -14.92
C THR A 27 8.58 8.62 -13.66
N GLN A 28 7.27 8.33 -13.58
CA GLN A 28 6.40 8.74 -12.48
C GLN A 28 5.55 7.57 -12.02
N LEU A 29 5.09 7.61 -10.77
CA LEU A 29 4.09 6.68 -10.23
C LEU A 29 2.76 6.85 -10.97
N TYR A 30 1.92 5.82 -10.92
CA TYR A 30 0.55 5.92 -11.41
C TYR A 30 -0.29 6.85 -10.52
N SER A 31 -1.28 7.47 -11.12
CA SER A 31 -2.43 8.04 -10.41
C SER A 31 -3.66 7.14 -10.57
N ALA A 32 -4.63 7.27 -9.66
CA ALA A 32 -5.89 6.58 -9.82
C ALA A 32 -6.62 7.01 -11.11
N ALA A 33 -6.55 8.31 -11.46
CA ALA A 33 -7.16 8.83 -12.69
C ALA A 33 -6.56 8.17 -13.95
N GLU A 34 -5.25 7.92 -13.96
CA GLU A 34 -4.58 7.21 -15.05
C GLU A 34 -5.03 5.74 -15.12
N LEU A 35 -4.99 5.01 -14.01
CA LEU A 35 -5.37 3.59 -13.98
C LEU A 35 -6.83 3.36 -14.36
N TYR A 36 -7.72 4.29 -14.01
CA TYR A 36 -9.15 4.21 -14.35
C TYR A 36 -9.52 4.96 -15.64
N GLN A 37 -8.53 5.39 -16.43
CA GLN A 37 -8.81 6.04 -17.72
C GLN A 37 -9.61 5.13 -18.65
N GLY A 38 -10.75 5.63 -19.14
CA GLY A 38 -11.69 4.90 -19.97
C GLY A 38 -12.72 4.09 -19.21
N TYR A 39 -12.77 4.19 -17.86
CA TYR A 39 -13.77 3.47 -17.07
C TYR A 39 -15.20 3.87 -17.47
N SER A 40 -16.02 2.86 -17.77
CA SER A 40 -17.47 2.95 -17.86
C SER A 40 -18.11 1.79 -17.09
N LEU A 41 -19.36 1.97 -16.67
CA LEU A 41 -20.11 0.88 -16.03
C LEU A 41 -20.49 -0.24 -17.01
N GLU A 42 -20.45 0.02 -18.32
CA GLU A 42 -20.99 -0.84 -19.34
C GLU A 42 -19.96 -1.86 -19.87
N ASP A 43 -18.70 -1.46 -20.07
CA ASP A 43 -17.73 -2.31 -20.75
C ASP A 43 -16.54 -2.78 -19.88
N GLY A 44 -16.33 -2.17 -18.73
CA GLY A 44 -15.23 -2.53 -17.82
C GLY A 44 -13.81 -2.42 -18.43
N ASN A 45 -13.68 -1.78 -19.59
CA ASN A 45 -12.45 -1.73 -20.38
C ASN A 45 -11.67 -0.44 -20.11
N TYR A 46 -11.07 -0.32 -18.93
CA TYR A 46 -10.22 0.81 -18.55
C TYR A 46 -8.73 0.40 -18.54
N TYR A 47 -7.84 1.36 -18.37
CA TYR A 47 -6.40 1.15 -18.56
C TYR A 47 -5.83 0.02 -17.69
N ASP A 48 -6.09 0.00 -16.39
CA ASP A 48 -5.63 -1.07 -15.47
C ASP A 48 -6.22 -2.45 -15.84
N ALA A 49 -7.48 -2.50 -16.28
CA ALA A 49 -8.11 -3.74 -16.73
C ALA A 49 -7.45 -4.28 -17.99
N ARG A 50 -7.06 -3.42 -18.95
CA ARG A 50 -6.32 -3.85 -20.16
C ARG A 50 -4.95 -4.42 -19.83
N ILE A 51 -4.22 -3.80 -18.89
CA ILE A 51 -2.93 -4.32 -18.40
C ILE A 51 -3.14 -5.69 -17.76
N TYR A 52 -4.16 -5.84 -16.90
CA TYR A 52 -4.46 -7.12 -16.27
C TYR A 52 -4.86 -8.21 -17.26
N GLN A 53 -5.69 -7.90 -18.25
CA GLN A 53 -6.05 -8.84 -19.32
C GLN A 53 -4.83 -9.30 -20.12
N HIS A 54 -3.93 -8.38 -20.47
CA HIS A 54 -2.66 -8.71 -21.12
C HIS A 54 -1.80 -9.63 -20.22
N TYR A 55 -1.68 -9.30 -18.93
CA TYR A 55 -0.92 -10.09 -17.96
C TYR A 55 -1.44 -11.53 -17.84
N ILE A 56 -2.75 -11.72 -17.84
CA ILE A 56 -3.36 -13.07 -17.80
C ILE A 56 -3.20 -13.81 -19.13
N SER A 57 -3.41 -13.13 -20.25
CA SER A 57 -3.31 -13.75 -21.59
C SER A 57 -1.89 -14.20 -21.95
N THR A 58 -0.87 -13.49 -21.46
CA THR A 58 0.55 -13.83 -21.66
C THR A 58 1.12 -14.75 -20.56
N GLY A 59 0.27 -15.09 -19.56
CA GLY A 59 0.61 -15.94 -18.42
C GLY A 59 1.26 -15.17 -17.27
N LYS A 60 0.81 -15.43 -16.03
CA LYS A 60 1.40 -14.83 -14.82
C LYS A 60 2.91 -15.14 -14.71
N HIS A 61 3.28 -16.35 -15.04
CA HIS A 61 4.67 -16.80 -15.24
C HIS A 61 4.87 -17.02 -16.73
N THR A 62 5.18 -15.93 -17.45
CA THR A 62 5.32 -15.99 -18.89
C THR A 62 6.53 -16.82 -19.33
N SER A 63 6.37 -17.59 -20.41
CA SER A 63 7.49 -18.25 -21.10
C SER A 63 8.15 -17.37 -22.16
N SER A 64 7.54 -16.22 -22.50
CA SER A 64 8.09 -15.26 -23.45
C SER A 64 9.19 -14.42 -22.77
N VAL A 65 10.41 -14.52 -23.30
CA VAL A 65 11.55 -13.72 -22.82
C VAL A 65 11.28 -12.23 -23.01
N ASN A 66 10.68 -11.83 -24.14
CA ASN A 66 10.37 -10.43 -24.42
C ASN A 66 9.36 -9.85 -23.41
N GLU A 67 8.31 -10.62 -23.07
CA GLU A 67 7.33 -10.20 -22.06
C GLU A 67 7.95 -10.12 -20.68
N ALA A 68 8.79 -11.11 -20.29
CA ALA A 68 9.48 -11.09 -19.01
C ALA A 68 10.37 -9.84 -18.86
N ILE A 69 11.12 -9.50 -19.92
CA ILE A 69 11.95 -8.30 -19.94
C ILE A 69 11.08 -7.03 -19.84
N ALA A 70 10.00 -6.95 -20.60
CA ALA A 70 9.10 -5.77 -20.57
C ALA A 70 8.53 -5.53 -19.17
N ARG A 71 8.04 -6.59 -18.48
CA ARG A 71 7.54 -6.49 -17.09
C ARG A 71 8.64 -6.08 -16.11
N THR A 72 9.83 -6.69 -16.25
CA THR A 72 10.97 -6.36 -15.37
C THR A 72 11.40 -4.91 -15.52
N LEU A 73 11.43 -4.38 -16.75
CA LEU A 73 11.77 -2.97 -17.01
C LEU A 73 10.69 -2.04 -16.48
N HIS A 74 9.40 -2.38 -16.63
CA HIS A 74 8.31 -1.63 -16.03
C HIS A 74 8.47 -1.57 -14.50
N ASP A 75 8.69 -2.71 -13.85
CA ASP A 75 8.82 -2.77 -12.40
C ASP A 75 10.07 -2.04 -11.90
N LEU A 76 11.17 -2.10 -12.64
CA LEU A 76 12.36 -1.29 -12.38
C LEU A 76 12.05 0.22 -12.52
N ALA A 77 11.30 0.61 -13.53
CA ALA A 77 10.89 2.01 -13.74
C ALA A 77 10.01 2.51 -12.58
N ILE A 78 9.04 1.71 -12.11
CA ILE A 78 8.23 2.00 -10.91
C ILE A 78 9.13 2.12 -9.67
N TYR A 79 10.09 1.19 -9.48
CA TYR A 79 11.00 1.24 -8.35
C TYR A 79 11.85 2.51 -8.34
N ILE A 80 12.37 2.94 -9.50
CA ILE A 80 13.11 4.20 -9.64
C ILE A 80 12.20 5.40 -9.35
N ALA A 81 10.98 5.43 -9.92
CA ALA A 81 10.02 6.50 -9.67
C ALA A 81 9.64 6.60 -8.19
N LEU A 82 9.54 5.46 -7.49
CA LEU A 82 9.30 5.41 -6.05
C LEU A 82 10.47 6.01 -5.25
N GLY A 83 11.70 5.71 -5.63
CA GLY A 83 12.90 6.32 -5.05
C GLY A 83 12.95 7.84 -5.25
N GLU A 84 12.61 8.33 -6.45
CA GLU A 84 12.50 9.77 -6.72
C GLU A 84 11.40 10.44 -5.88
N PHE A 85 10.24 9.78 -5.77
CA PHE A 85 9.13 10.26 -4.94
C PHE A 85 9.57 10.47 -3.49
N PHE A 86 10.30 9.54 -2.90
CA PHE A 86 10.78 9.64 -1.51
C PHE A 86 11.95 10.59 -1.30
N ARG A 87 12.53 11.18 -2.36
CA ARG A 87 13.49 12.32 -2.19
C ARG A 87 12.83 13.56 -1.61
N SER A 88 11.54 13.77 -1.88
CA SER A 88 10.74 14.89 -1.36
C SER A 88 9.91 14.52 -0.12
N HIS A 89 9.85 13.23 0.25
CA HIS A 89 9.07 12.71 1.36
C HIS A 89 9.99 12.07 2.40
N HIS A 90 9.78 12.41 3.67
CA HIS A 90 10.57 11.82 4.75
C HIS A 90 10.04 10.42 5.10
N TYR A 91 10.83 9.38 4.89
CA TYR A 91 10.50 8.00 5.25
C TYR A 91 10.03 7.84 6.70
N LEU A 92 10.65 8.53 7.66
CA LEU A 92 10.25 8.49 9.08
C LEU A 92 8.84 9.03 9.33
N ARG A 93 8.27 9.82 8.42
CA ARG A 93 6.87 10.26 8.49
C ARG A 93 5.90 9.34 7.76
N CYS A 94 6.39 8.32 7.08
CA CYS A 94 5.58 7.35 6.38
C CYS A 94 5.08 6.28 7.36
N VAL A 95 3.77 6.09 7.45
CA VAL A 95 3.09 5.10 8.28
C VAL A 95 2.35 4.13 7.39
N GLY A 96 2.63 2.84 7.56
CA GLY A 96 1.94 1.74 6.87
C GLY A 96 0.67 1.32 7.61
N VAL A 97 -0.39 1.00 6.86
CA VAL A 97 -1.55 0.27 7.39
C VAL A 97 -1.73 -1.00 6.57
N MET A 98 -1.55 -2.14 7.24
CA MET A 98 -1.70 -3.48 6.66
C MET A 98 -2.94 -4.15 7.23
N GLY A 99 -3.71 -4.83 6.37
CA GLY A 99 -4.96 -5.47 6.78
C GLY A 99 -5.70 -6.12 5.63
N GLY A 100 -6.82 -6.78 5.93
CA GLY A 100 -7.54 -7.62 4.99
C GLY A 100 -8.21 -6.85 3.84
N HIS A 101 -8.04 -7.35 2.61
CA HIS A 101 -8.73 -6.84 1.42
C HIS A 101 -10.24 -7.14 1.41
N ALA A 102 -10.66 -8.15 2.18
CA ALA A 102 -12.06 -8.56 2.28
C ALA A 102 -12.89 -7.76 3.30
N LEU A 103 -12.27 -6.78 3.99
CA LEU A 103 -12.97 -5.92 4.93
C LEU A 103 -14.04 -5.10 4.19
N LEU A 104 -15.30 -5.24 4.61
CA LEU A 104 -16.40 -4.55 3.97
C LEU A 104 -16.43 -3.06 4.35
N ARG A 105 -16.85 -2.20 3.43
CA ARG A 105 -17.05 -0.76 3.67
C ARG A 105 -18.09 -0.44 4.75
N THR A 106 -18.92 -1.43 5.11
CA THR A 106 -19.92 -1.35 6.19
C THR A 106 -19.41 -1.85 7.53
N ASP A 107 -18.21 -2.42 7.56
CA ASP A 107 -17.62 -2.95 8.78
C ASP A 107 -17.20 -1.80 9.73
N PRO A 108 -17.44 -1.91 11.05
CA PRO A 108 -16.95 -0.94 12.02
C PRO A 108 -15.44 -0.71 11.97
N MET A 109 -14.65 -1.76 11.69
CA MET A 109 -13.19 -1.66 11.55
C MET A 109 -12.82 -0.82 10.32
N PHE A 110 -13.54 -0.91 9.20
CA PHE A 110 -13.32 -0.05 8.03
C PHE A 110 -13.47 1.43 8.42
N ARG A 111 -14.56 1.77 9.10
CA ARG A 111 -14.80 3.13 9.59
C ARG A 111 -13.70 3.59 10.56
N GLN A 112 -13.28 2.71 11.45
CA GLN A 112 -12.20 2.98 12.41
C GLN A 112 -10.88 3.32 11.70
N ILE A 113 -10.50 2.54 10.68
CA ILE A 113 -9.29 2.77 9.86
C ILE A 113 -9.40 4.09 9.08
N VAL A 114 -10.58 4.44 8.55
CA VAL A 114 -10.79 5.74 7.89
C VAL A 114 -10.49 6.91 8.83
N TYR A 115 -11.04 6.88 10.05
CA TYR A 115 -10.78 7.93 11.04
C TYR A 115 -9.31 7.95 11.49
N LEU A 116 -8.69 6.79 11.65
CA LEU A 116 -7.27 6.68 11.96
C LEU A 116 -6.41 7.32 10.85
N GLY A 117 -6.61 6.94 9.60
CA GLY A 117 -5.89 7.49 8.45
C GLY A 117 -6.06 8.99 8.32
N LYS A 118 -7.31 9.50 8.51
CA LYS A 118 -7.60 10.93 8.54
C LYS A 118 -6.78 11.65 9.62
N ARG A 119 -6.84 11.18 10.85
CA ARG A 119 -6.15 11.82 11.98
C ARG A 119 -4.64 11.83 11.82
N LEU A 120 -4.05 10.69 11.42
CA LEU A 120 -2.61 10.60 11.18
C LEU A 120 -2.17 11.55 10.05
N THR A 121 -2.95 11.66 8.98
CA THR A 121 -2.68 12.60 7.89
C THR A 121 -2.77 14.05 8.35
N GLU A 122 -3.74 14.40 9.19
CA GLU A 122 -3.88 15.75 9.80
C GLU A 122 -2.70 16.11 10.71
N GLN A 123 -2.06 15.11 11.33
CA GLN A 123 -0.80 15.28 12.06
C GLN A 123 0.44 15.34 11.14
N GLY A 124 0.22 15.33 9.84
CA GLY A 124 1.26 15.43 8.82
C GLY A 124 2.04 14.14 8.62
N LEU A 125 1.50 12.99 9.00
CA LEU A 125 2.04 11.70 8.63
C LEU A 125 1.55 11.31 7.23
N PHE A 126 2.39 10.57 6.51
CA PHE A 126 2.12 10.13 5.15
C PHE A 126 1.65 8.67 5.18
N MET A 127 0.44 8.42 4.63
CA MET A 127 -0.18 7.10 4.69
C MET A 127 0.25 6.21 3.54
N LEU A 128 0.60 4.96 3.86
CA LEU A 128 0.97 3.92 2.92
C LEU A 128 0.15 2.65 3.17
N SER A 129 -0.26 1.96 2.11
CA SER A 129 -0.84 0.61 2.19
C SER A 129 -0.58 -0.21 0.94
N GLY A 130 -1.06 -1.46 0.92
CA GLY A 130 -1.04 -2.30 -0.28
C GLY A 130 -1.88 -1.78 -1.45
N GLY A 131 -2.60 -0.68 -1.29
CA GLY A 131 -3.25 0.03 -2.38
C GLY A 131 -4.47 -0.66 -2.99
N GLY A 132 -5.00 -1.73 -2.38
CA GLY A 132 -6.18 -2.47 -2.81
C GLY A 132 -7.45 -2.07 -2.07
N PRO A 133 -8.50 -2.93 -2.09
CA PRO A 133 -9.75 -2.73 -1.35
C PRO A 133 -9.60 -3.02 0.16
N GLY A 134 -10.68 -2.88 0.90
CA GLY A 134 -10.76 -3.21 2.32
C GLY A 134 -9.98 -2.26 3.21
N ALA A 135 -9.17 -2.78 4.13
CA ALA A 135 -8.36 -1.97 5.05
C ALA A 135 -7.44 -0.99 4.31
N MET A 136 -6.92 -1.38 3.15
CA MET A 136 -6.09 -0.54 2.29
C MET A 136 -6.89 0.66 1.75
N GLU A 137 -8.09 0.42 1.22
CA GLU A 137 -8.98 1.50 0.77
C GLU A 137 -9.37 2.44 1.91
N ALA A 138 -9.70 1.89 3.09
CA ALA A 138 -10.05 2.69 4.27
C ALA A 138 -8.94 3.65 4.66
N THR A 139 -7.69 3.20 4.61
CA THR A 139 -6.50 4.01 4.87
C THR A 139 -6.43 5.24 3.96
N HIS A 140 -6.56 5.02 2.65
CA HIS A 140 -6.48 6.09 1.66
C HIS A 140 -7.70 6.99 1.64
N LEU A 141 -8.90 6.44 1.91
CA LEU A 141 -10.09 7.28 2.12
C LEU A 141 -9.89 8.21 3.33
N GLY A 142 -9.31 7.71 4.42
CA GLY A 142 -8.97 8.54 5.58
C GLY A 142 -8.03 9.68 5.22
N ALA A 143 -6.94 9.38 4.52
CA ALA A 143 -6.01 10.39 4.04
C ALA A 143 -6.68 11.41 3.08
N TRP A 144 -7.53 10.94 2.17
CA TRP A 144 -8.30 11.78 1.24
C TRP A 144 -9.26 12.72 1.96
N MET A 145 -9.87 12.27 3.07
CA MET A 145 -10.84 13.03 3.85
C MET A 145 -10.19 13.89 4.95
N ALA A 146 -8.86 13.94 5.04
CA ALA A 146 -8.17 14.80 5.98
C ALA A 146 -8.56 16.28 5.80
N GLY A 147 -8.72 17.00 6.90
CA GLY A 147 -9.21 18.38 6.94
C GLY A 147 -10.73 18.54 6.75
N ARG A 148 -11.48 17.46 6.51
CA ARG A 148 -12.94 17.45 6.43
C ARG A 148 -13.57 17.21 7.81
N SER A 149 -14.80 17.72 7.99
CA SER A 149 -15.57 17.47 9.20
C SER A 149 -16.02 16.02 9.29
N ASP A 150 -16.29 15.54 10.51
CA ASP A 150 -16.78 14.18 10.71
C ASP A 150 -18.10 13.92 10.00
N SER A 151 -18.99 14.91 9.89
CA SER A 151 -20.22 14.78 9.10
C SER A 151 -19.96 14.54 7.61
N GLN A 152 -18.89 15.11 7.04
CA GLN A 152 -18.48 14.86 5.67
C GLN A 152 -17.87 13.48 5.49
N VAL A 153 -17.11 12.99 6.49
CA VAL A 153 -16.57 11.61 6.50
C VAL A 153 -17.71 10.60 6.58
N GLU A 154 -18.69 10.82 7.46
CA GLU A 154 -19.87 9.93 7.57
C GLU A 154 -20.69 9.93 6.28
N ASP A 155 -20.84 11.06 5.59
CA ASP A 155 -21.52 11.12 4.29
C ASP A 155 -20.74 10.35 3.21
N ALA A 156 -19.40 10.45 3.18
CA ALA A 156 -18.57 9.65 2.29
C ALA A 156 -18.73 8.14 2.56
N LEU A 157 -18.67 7.71 3.83
CA LEU A 157 -18.90 6.32 4.24
C LEU A 157 -20.30 5.82 3.85
N ARG A 158 -21.32 6.65 4.02
CA ARG A 158 -22.70 6.36 3.61
C ARG A 158 -22.82 6.16 2.09
N ILE A 159 -22.16 7.00 1.27
CA ILE A 159 -22.15 6.84 -0.20
C ILE A 159 -21.50 5.50 -0.55
N MET A 160 -20.35 5.19 0.04
CA MET A 160 -19.59 3.97 -0.25
C MET A 160 -20.28 2.70 0.25
N SER A 161 -21.06 2.78 1.32
CA SER A 161 -21.80 1.63 1.87
C SER A 161 -22.85 1.04 0.90
N ALA A 162 -23.25 1.77 -0.13
CA ALA A 162 -24.12 1.26 -1.20
C ALA A 162 -23.44 0.16 -2.05
N ALA A 163 -22.11 0.05 -1.98
CA ALA A 163 -21.32 -1.01 -2.64
C ALA A 163 -20.27 -1.54 -1.64
N PRO A 164 -20.66 -2.36 -0.68
CA PRO A 164 -19.80 -2.70 0.47
C PRO A 164 -18.61 -3.59 0.13
N ASP A 165 -18.73 -4.43 -0.90
CA ASP A 165 -17.68 -5.36 -1.35
C ASP A 165 -17.06 -4.87 -2.67
N PHE A 166 -15.75 -5.03 -2.84
CA PHE A 166 -15.04 -4.63 -4.07
C PHE A 166 -15.48 -5.40 -5.32
N LYS A 167 -16.16 -6.55 -5.17
CA LYS A 167 -16.79 -7.29 -6.27
C LYS A 167 -18.13 -6.71 -6.70
N HIS A 168 -18.68 -5.77 -5.93
CA HIS A 168 -19.94 -5.11 -6.28
C HIS A 168 -19.76 -4.22 -7.52
N PRO A 169 -20.66 -4.30 -8.53
CA PRO A 169 -20.49 -3.54 -9.78
C PRO A 169 -20.36 -2.03 -9.61
N LEU A 170 -20.94 -1.49 -8.54
CA LEU A 170 -20.89 -0.05 -8.24
C LEU A 170 -19.73 0.36 -7.31
N TRP A 171 -18.82 -0.57 -6.95
CA TRP A 171 -17.75 -0.27 -6.00
C TRP A 171 -16.90 0.93 -6.42
N LEU A 172 -16.40 0.93 -7.64
CA LEU A 172 -15.61 2.04 -8.17
C LEU A 172 -16.45 3.31 -8.36
N LYS A 173 -17.69 3.16 -8.85
CA LYS A 173 -18.58 4.30 -9.06
C LYS A 173 -18.82 5.08 -7.76
N THR A 174 -19.16 4.39 -6.67
CA THR A 174 -19.40 5.06 -5.38
C THR A 174 -18.15 5.75 -4.82
N ALA A 175 -16.97 5.19 -5.04
CA ALA A 175 -15.71 5.83 -4.67
C ALA A 175 -15.44 7.09 -5.51
N LEU A 176 -15.67 7.04 -6.83
CA LEU A 176 -15.56 8.21 -7.71
C LEU A 176 -16.59 9.31 -7.38
N GLU A 177 -17.79 8.92 -6.91
CA GLU A 177 -18.80 9.88 -6.41
C GLU A 177 -18.28 10.64 -5.16
N VAL A 178 -17.60 9.94 -4.24
CA VAL A 178 -16.96 10.57 -3.07
C VAL A 178 -15.86 11.53 -3.51
N ILE A 179 -14.99 11.11 -4.43
CA ILE A 179 -13.90 11.95 -4.97
C ILE A 179 -14.47 13.21 -5.62
N ALA A 180 -15.50 13.07 -6.44
CA ALA A 180 -16.15 14.22 -7.11
C ALA A 180 -16.84 15.17 -6.11
N LYS A 181 -17.42 14.62 -5.04
CA LYS A 181 -18.12 15.42 -4.01
C LYS A 181 -17.14 16.11 -3.05
N TYR A 182 -16.03 15.48 -2.74
CA TYR A 182 -15.02 15.94 -1.80
C TYR A 182 -13.63 16.00 -2.46
N PRO A 183 -13.44 16.84 -3.50
CA PRO A 183 -12.14 16.96 -4.16
C PRO A 183 -11.11 17.54 -3.19
N GLN A 184 -9.86 17.08 -3.33
CA GLN A 184 -8.72 17.59 -2.57
C GLN A 184 -7.43 17.46 -3.37
N ASP A 185 -6.44 18.32 -3.08
CA ASP A 185 -5.11 18.38 -3.72
C ASP A 185 -3.97 18.60 -2.71
N ARG A 186 -4.30 18.55 -1.43
CA ARG A 186 -3.37 18.89 -0.34
C ARG A 186 -2.69 17.69 0.28
N TYR A 187 -3.43 16.60 0.44
CA TYR A 187 -2.96 15.43 1.19
C TYR A 187 -2.61 14.29 0.23
N GLU A 188 -1.44 13.73 0.44
CA GLU A 188 -0.91 12.66 -0.40
C GLU A 188 -0.90 11.33 0.35
N SER A 189 -1.03 10.24 -0.39
CA SER A 189 -0.90 8.88 0.13
C SER A 189 -0.42 7.94 -0.97
N LEU A 190 0.23 6.83 -0.59
CA LEU A 190 0.84 5.89 -1.52
C LEU A 190 0.24 4.49 -1.39
N GLY A 191 -0.37 4.00 -2.46
CA GLY A 191 -0.76 2.60 -2.61
C GLY A 191 0.31 1.79 -3.34
N ILE A 192 0.61 0.58 -2.87
CA ILE A 192 1.57 -0.33 -3.52
C ILE A 192 0.88 -1.66 -3.88
N PRO A 193 0.03 -1.70 -4.92
CA PRO A 193 -0.67 -2.90 -5.35
C PRO A 193 0.16 -3.76 -6.32
N THR A 194 -0.37 -4.97 -6.59
CA THR A 194 0.18 -5.90 -7.59
C THR A 194 -0.92 -6.44 -8.49
N TRP A 195 -0.54 -6.89 -9.71
CA TRP A 195 -1.45 -7.63 -10.60
C TRP A 195 -1.46 -9.15 -10.31
N LEU A 196 -0.61 -9.66 -9.40
CA LEU A 196 -0.45 -11.10 -9.18
C LEU A 196 -1.70 -11.80 -8.64
N TYR A 197 -2.34 -11.23 -7.61
CA TYR A 197 -3.39 -11.91 -6.83
C TYR A 197 -4.79 -11.85 -7.44
N GLY A 198 -4.93 -11.41 -8.67
CA GLY A 198 -6.19 -11.27 -9.37
C GLY A 198 -6.43 -9.83 -9.77
N HIS A 199 -7.59 -9.58 -10.38
CA HIS A 199 -8.00 -8.21 -10.66
C HIS A 199 -8.56 -7.58 -9.39
N GLU A 200 -7.67 -7.34 -8.41
CA GLU A 200 -7.98 -6.44 -7.31
C GLU A 200 -7.82 -5.00 -7.79
N PRO A 201 -8.90 -4.22 -7.81
CA PRO A 201 -8.83 -2.84 -8.27
C PRO A 201 -7.97 -2.03 -7.29
N SER A 202 -7.12 -1.15 -7.82
CA SER A 202 -6.39 -0.20 -6.99
C SER A 202 -7.37 0.77 -6.33
N THR A 203 -7.17 1.11 -5.06
CA THR A 203 -8.04 2.10 -4.42
C THR A 203 -7.97 3.46 -5.15
N PRO A 204 -9.11 4.07 -5.51
CA PRO A 204 -9.10 5.36 -6.20
C PRO A 204 -8.74 6.55 -5.30
N PHE A 205 -8.64 6.34 -3.98
CA PHE A 205 -8.28 7.39 -3.02
C PHE A 205 -6.76 7.56 -2.81
N ALA A 206 -5.94 6.61 -3.27
CA ALA A 206 -4.50 6.78 -3.26
C ALA A 206 -4.07 7.81 -4.33
N THR A 207 -3.38 8.86 -3.92
CA THR A 207 -2.91 9.91 -4.83
C THR A 207 -1.76 9.45 -5.71
N HIS A 208 -0.94 8.55 -5.18
CA HIS A 208 0.18 7.92 -5.86
C HIS A 208 0.07 6.40 -5.76
N ILE A 209 0.37 5.69 -6.84
CA ILE A 209 0.24 4.24 -6.92
C ILE A 209 1.49 3.64 -7.57
N ALA A 210 2.21 2.81 -6.81
CA ALA A 210 3.33 2.01 -7.31
C ALA A 210 2.83 0.58 -7.55
N LYS A 211 2.39 0.26 -8.76
CA LYS A 211 1.82 -1.06 -9.10
C LYS A 211 2.83 -1.93 -9.80
N PHE A 212 3.02 -3.17 -9.33
CA PHE A 212 4.04 -4.10 -9.77
C PHE A 212 3.46 -5.38 -10.38
N PHE A 213 4.19 -5.96 -11.34
CA PHE A 213 3.99 -7.33 -11.80
C PHE A 213 4.64 -8.33 -10.86
N ASP A 214 5.85 -8.04 -10.37
CA ASP A 214 6.58 -8.89 -9.42
C ASP A 214 6.15 -8.61 -7.98
N ASN A 215 5.57 -9.63 -7.34
CA ASN A 215 5.10 -9.49 -5.98
C ASN A 215 6.24 -9.40 -4.95
N SER A 216 7.42 -9.93 -5.24
CA SER A 216 8.55 -9.86 -4.31
C SER A 216 9.01 -8.41 -4.15
N LEU A 217 9.07 -7.65 -5.27
CA LEU A 217 9.35 -6.21 -5.23
C LEU A 217 8.25 -5.45 -4.47
N ARG A 218 6.98 -5.78 -4.72
CA ARG A 218 5.83 -5.18 -4.02
C ARG A 218 5.90 -5.43 -2.52
N GLU A 219 6.05 -6.68 -2.09
CA GLU A 219 6.12 -7.08 -0.68
C GLU A 219 7.29 -6.41 0.04
N ASN A 220 8.45 -6.34 -0.61
CA ASN A 220 9.59 -5.66 -0.03
C ASN A 220 9.31 -4.17 0.17
N ASN A 221 8.82 -3.46 -0.85
CA ASN A 221 8.63 -2.01 -0.77
C ASN A 221 7.55 -1.60 0.23
N ILE A 222 6.48 -2.40 0.41
CA ILE A 222 5.38 -2.05 1.32
C ILE A 222 5.83 -1.97 2.80
N LEU A 223 6.93 -2.62 3.15
CA LEU A 223 7.46 -2.69 4.52
C LEU A 223 8.80 -1.97 4.70
N THR A 224 9.52 -1.67 3.61
CA THR A 224 10.80 -0.94 3.68
C THR A 224 10.67 0.57 3.50
N LEU A 225 9.45 1.07 3.43
CA LEU A 225 9.14 2.50 3.28
C LEU A 225 8.50 3.12 4.54
N PRO A 226 7.61 2.43 5.30
CA PRO A 226 6.91 3.04 6.41
C PRO A 226 7.74 3.05 7.71
N PHE A 227 8.83 3.77 7.72
CA PHE A 227 9.72 3.86 8.88
C PHE A 227 9.11 4.64 10.07
N GLY A 228 7.98 5.31 9.86
CA GLY A 228 7.20 5.93 10.93
C GLY A 228 6.44 4.92 11.79
N GLY A 229 6.33 3.67 11.34
CA GLY A 229 5.64 2.58 11.99
C GLY A 229 4.60 1.91 11.10
N VAL A 230 4.16 0.72 11.50
CA VAL A 230 3.13 -0.05 10.80
C VAL A 230 1.98 -0.40 11.74
N VAL A 231 0.76 -0.14 11.29
CA VAL A 231 -0.48 -0.54 11.97
C VAL A 231 -1.04 -1.78 11.27
N TYR A 232 -1.25 -2.84 12.03
CA TYR A 232 -1.83 -4.11 11.58
C TYR A 232 -3.28 -4.20 12.01
N ALA A 233 -4.21 -3.97 11.08
CA ALA A 233 -5.63 -4.26 11.25
C ALA A 233 -5.92 -5.75 10.96
N PRO A 234 -7.07 -6.29 11.39
CA PRO A 234 -7.45 -7.67 11.10
C PRO A 234 -7.27 -8.04 9.63
N GLY A 235 -6.59 -9.16 9.39
CA GLY A 235 -6.25 -9.61 8.05
C GLY A 235 -5.92 -11.09 7.99
N SER A 236 -5.53 -11.58 6.81
CA SER A 236 -5.25 -13.00 6.58
C SER A 236 -3.80 -13.24 6.15
N ALA A 237 -3.56 -14.19 5.25
CA ALA A 237 -2.22 -14.68 4.91
C ALA A 237 -1.21 -13.57 4.54
N GLY A 238 -1.61 -12.59 3.73
CA GLY A 238 -0.73 -11.47 3.35
C GLY A 238 -0.33 -10.62 4.56
N THR A 239 -1.31 -10.23 5.38
CA THR A 239 -1.05 -9.44 6.60
C THR A 239 -0.16 -10.19 7.60
N ILE A 240 -0.35 -11.51 7.72
CA ILE A 240 0.51 -12.36 8.57
C ILE A 240 1.94 -12.40 8.03
N GLN A 241 2.13 -12.53 6.72
CA GLN A 241 3.44 -12.45 6.08
C GLN A 241 4.11 -11.10 6.35
N GLU A 242 3.36 -10.01 6.19
CA GLU A 242 3.82 -8.64 6.44
C GLU A 242 4.29 -8.44 7.88
N ILE A 243 3.56 -8.96 8.87
CA ILE A 243 3.94 -8.91 10.29
C ILE A 243 5.28 -9.59 10.54
N PHE A 244 5.50 -10.81 10.00
CA PHE A 244 6.76 -11.52 10.22
C PHE A 244 7.92 -10.90 9.45
N GLN A 245 7.70 -10.36 8.27
CA GLN A 245 8.73 -9.65 7.51
C GLN A 245 9.18 -8.39 8.24
N ASP A 246 8.25 -7.58 8.75
CA ASP A 246 8.54 -6.38 9.54
C ASP A 246 9.24 -6.74 10.87
N ALA A 247 8.76 -7.79 11.56
CA ALA A 247 9.41 -8.30 12.76
C ALA A 247 10.88 -8.71 12.50
N VAL A 248 11.19 -9.29 11.35
CA VAL A 248 12.56 -9.62 10.96
C VAL A 248 13.40 -8.38 10.72
N GLN A 249 12.86 -7.36 10.04
CA GLN A 249 13.56 -6.10 9.79
C GLN A 249 13.89 -5.38 11.10
N ASN A 250 12.93 -5.30 12.02
CA ASN A 250 13.10 -4.71 13.35
C ASN A 250 14.10 -5.53 14.20
N HIS A 251 14.00 -6.86 14.16
CA HIS A 251 14.92 -7.74 14.90
C HIS A 251 16.38 -7.49 14.55
N TYR A 252 16.69 -7.41 13.27
CA TYR A 252 18.05 -7.21 12.77
C TYR A 252 18.47 -5.74 12.71
N LEU A 253 17.59 -4.80 13.03
CA LEU A 253 17.82 -3.38 12.81
C LEU A 253 18.29 -3.11 11.37
N SER A 254 17.59 -3.68 10.38
CA SER A 254 17.99 -3.68 8.97
C SER A 254 18.21 -2.27 8.42
N PHE A 255 17.55 -1.28 9.00
CA PHE A 255 17.68 0.13 8.65
C PHE A 255 18.41 0.97 9.72
N GLY A 256 19.00 0.32 10.72
CA GLY A 256 19.72 0.97 11.82
C GLY A 256 18.90 1.23 13.07
N PHE A 257 17.57 1.08 13.00
CA PHE A 257 16.63 1.27 14.11
C PHE A 257 15.42 0.34 13.97
N SER A 258 14.58 0.27 15.01
CA SER A 258 13.26 -0.37 14.96
C SER A 258 12.16 0.68 14.89
N SER A 259 11.09 0.38 14.15
CA SER A 259 9.87 1.17 14.06
C SER A 259 8.72 0.52 14.82
N PRO A 260 7.68 1.28 15.23
CA PRO A 260 6.51 0.74 15.92
C PRO A 260 5.73 -0.26 15.07
N MET A 261 5.36 -1.39 15.69
CA MET A 261 4.45 -2.42 15.20
C MET A 261 3.17 -2.36 16.04
N ILE A 262 2.10 -1.76 15.53
CA ILE A 262 0.87 -1.54 16.29
C ILE A 262 -0.21 -2.49 15.79
N PHE A 263 -0.71 -3.34 16.67
CA PHE A 263 -1.78 -4.30 16.40
C PHE A 263 -3.11 -3.67 16.79
N LEU A 264 -3.94 -3.36 15.81
CA LEU A 264 -5.28 -2.82 16.00
C LEU A 264 -6.30 -3.98 15.97
N GLY A 265 -7.04 -4.17 17.05
CA GLY A 265 -8.00 -5.28 17.21
C GLY A 265 -7.55 -6.31 18.26
N CYS A 266 -7.77 -6.00 19.55
CA CYS A 266 -7.29 -6.83 20.67
C CYS A 266 -7.82 -8.27 20.61
N GLN A 267 -9.12 -8.45 20.36
CA GLN A 267 -9.70 -9.79 20.26
C GLN A 267 -9.07 -10.58 19.11
N PHE A 268 -8.99 -9.98 17.93
CA PHE A 268 -8.44 -10.65 16.75
C PHE A 268 -7.00 -11.13 16.95
N TRP A 269 -6.11 -10.24 17.43
CA TRP A 269 -4.68 -10.54 17.54
C TRP A 269 -4.30 -11.34 18.80
N ASN A 270 -5.19 -11.45 19.81
CA ASN A 270 -4.98 -12.29 20.98
C ASN A 270 -5.65 -13.67 20.88
N GLU A 271 -6.84 -13.76 20.27
CA GLU A 271 -7.70 -14.95 20.37
C GLU A 271 -7.94 -15.62 19.03
N GLU A 272 -8.39 -14.85 18.02
CA GLU A 272 -8.72 -15.42 16.70
C GLU A 272 -7.47 -15.80 15.90
N VAL A 273 -6.50 -14.92 15.85
CA VAL A 273 -5.18 -15.10 15.25
C VAL A 273 -4.12 -14.67 16.26
N PRO A 274 -3.72 -15.52 17.21
CA PRO A 274 -2.94 -15.13 18.38
C PRO A 274 -1.47 -14.85 18.07
N LEU A 275 -1.22 -13.91 17.14
CA LEU A 275 0.13 -13.52 16.73
C LEU A 275 0.80 -12.61 17.76
N TYR A 276 0.05 -11.72 18.39
CA TYR A 276 0.63 -10.81 19.37
C TYR A 276 1.26 -11.57 20.55
N PRO A 277 0.57 -12.49 21.24
CA PRO A 277 1.19 -13.29 22.30
C PRO A 277 2.29 -14.23 21.78
N LEU A 278 2.21 -14.71 20.53
CA LEU A 278 3.29 -15.49 19.93
C LEU A 278 4.58 -14.66 19.81
N LEU A 279 4.50 -13.46 19.26
CA LEU A 279 5.65 -12.57 19.11
C LEU A 279 6.22 -12.17 20.48
N GLN A 280 5.35 -11.87 21.48
CA GLN A 280 5.80 -11.62 22.85
C GLN A 280 6.60 -12.78 23.43
N LYS A 281 6.09 -14.01 23.27
CA LYS A 281 6.79 -15.23 23.71
C LYS A 281 8.13 -15.42 22.99
N MET A 282 8.18 -15.12 21.70
CA MET A 282 9.42 -15.21 20.91
C MET A 282 10.44 -14.16 21.38
N MET A 283 10.01 -12.96 21.78
CA MET A 283 10.89 -11.96 22.39
C MET A 283 11.42 -12.43 23.76
N GLN A 284 10.54 -12.94 24.62
CA GLN A 284 10.92 -13.47 25.94
C GLN A 284 11.95 -14.61 25.84
N ASN A 285 11.84 -15.44 24.80
CA ASN A 285 12.76 -16.55 24.55
C ASN A 285 13.99 -16.15 23.71
N GLY A 286 14.20 -14.86 23.45
CA GLY A 286 15.34 -14.33 22.69
C GLY A 286 15.35 -14.68 21.21
N LYS A 287 14.22 -15.17 20.64
CA LYS A 287 14.09 -15.47 19.19
C LYS A 287 13.89 -14.21 18.37
N TYR A 288 13.18 -13.22 18.93
CA TYR A 288 13.13 -11.84 18.42
C TYR A 288 13.72 -10.87 19.43
N LYS A 289 14.25 -9.76 18.95
CA LYS A 289 14.77 -8.64 19.73
C LYS A 289 14.29 -7.36 19.07
N ASN A 290 14.38 -6.24 19.78
CA ASN A 290 14.18 -4.90 19.24
C ASN A 290 12.75 -4.62 18.72
N LEU A 291 11.75 -5.48 18.95
CA LEU A 291 10.39 -5.20 18.50
C LEU A 291 9.73 -4.16 19.45
N ILE A 292 9.22 -3.08 18.85
CA ILE A 292 8.43 -2.05 19.54
C ILE A 292 6.97 -2.37 19.24
N MET A 293 6.30 -3.15 20.11
CA MET A 293 4.95 -3.64 19.86
C MET A 293 3.92 -3.02 20.79
N ARG A 294 2.76 -2.64 20.24
CA ARG A 294 1.57 -2.25 20.99
C ARG A 294 0.35 -3.00 20.46
N LEU A 295 -0.57 -3.35 21.34
CA LEU A 295 -1.87 -3.94 21.00
C LEU A 295 -2.96 -3.06 21.61
N THR A 296 -3.93 -2.64 20.80
CA THR A 296 -5.02 -1.76 21.24
C THR A 296 -6.24 -1.85 20.33
N ASP A 297 -7.41 -1.47 20.84
CA ASP A 297 -8.62 -1.19 20.09
C ASP A 297 -8.85 0.32 19.90
N ASP A 298 -8.03 1.15 20.58
CA ASP A 298 -8.20 2.59 20.63
C ASP A 298 -7.30 3.30 19.60
N CYS A 299 -7.92 4.02 18.66
CA CYS A 299 -7.21 4.83 17.68
C CYS A 299 -6.44 6.01 18.30
N ASP A 300 -6.85 6.50 19.47
CA ASP A 300 -6.12 7.56 20.16
C ASP A 300 -4.76 7.05 20.63
N GLU A 301 -4.71 5.84 21.18
CA GLU A 301 -3.46 5.19 21.56
C GLU A 301 -2.55 4.89 20.35
N VAL A 302 -3.13 4.55 19.19
CA VAL A 302 -2.36 4.36 17.95
C VAL A 302 -1.71 5.68 17.53
N VAL A 303 -2.49 6.76 17.49
CA VAL A 303 -1.99 8.10 17.12
C VAL A 303 -0.90 8.55 18.08
N GLU A 304 -1.13 8.44 19.39
CA GLU A 304 -0.16 8.81 20.43
C GLU A 304 1.17 8.05 20.25
N ALA A 305 1.12 6.71 20.10
CA ALA A 305 2.31 5.89 19.94
C ALA A 305 3.15 6.27 18.72
N LEU A 306 2.50 6.58 17.59
CA LEU A 306 3.18 7.00 16.37
C LEU A 306 3.74 8.41 16.48
N LEU A 307 3.04 9.34 17.12
CA LEU A 307 3.53 10.70 17.36
C LEU A 307 4.68 10.73 18.36
N ASP A 308 4.62 9.94 19.44
CA ASP A 308 5.72 9.78 20.40
C ASP A 308 6.99 9.28 19.70
N PHE A 309 6.84 8.32 18.80
CA PHE A 309 7.96 7.85 17.97
C PHE A 309 8.51 8.96 17.08
N GLN A 310 7.66 9.78 16.45
CA GLN A 310 8.09 10.94 15.67
C GLN A 310 8.88 11.96 16.51
N GLU A 311 8.45 12.22 17.75
CA GLU A 311 9.19 13.13 18.66
C GLU A 311 10.54 12.53 19.07
N GLN A 312 10.63 11.22 19.31
CA GLN A 312 11.89 10.53 19.58
C GLN A 312 12.86 10.63 18.39
N THR A 313 12.37 10.49 17.14
CA THR A 313 13.19 10.61 15.94
C THR A 313 13.74 12.03 15.75
N LYS A 314 12.95 13.05 16.11
CA LYS A 314 13.39 14.46 16.07
C LYS A 314 14.40 14.79 17.18
N ALA A 315 14.18 14.24 18.37
CA ALA A 315 15.04 14.51 19.53
C ALA A 315 16.43 13.86 19.41
N ASN A 316 16.53 12.73 18.70
CA ASN A 316 17.75 11.94 18.58
C ASN A 316 18.00 11.50 17.12
N PRO A 317 18.16 12.44 16.17
CA PRO A 317 18.22 12.11 14.74
C PRO A 317 19.40 11.20 14.38
N GLU A 318 20.47 11.20 15.18
CA GLU A 318 21.64 10.34 14.97
C GLU A 318 21.33 8.84 15.12
N ASN A 319 20.29 8.49 15.90
CA ASN A 319 19.84 7.11 16.08
C ASN A 319 18.95 6.60 14.95
N PHE A 320 18.53 7.48 14.04
CA PHE A 320 17.58 7.20 12.98
C PHE A 320 18.15 7.51 11.59
N ASN A 321 19.47 7.52 11.46
CA ASN A 321 20.13 7.64 10.16
C ASN A 321 20.01 6.34 9.39
N LEU A 322 19.40 6.40 8.22
CA LEU A 322 19.35 5.28 7.28
C LEU A 322 20.76 4.92 6.84
N LYS A 323 21.14 3.65 6.99
CA LYS A 323 22.43 3.11 6.58
C LYS A 323 22.38 2.65 5.12
#